data_0034d9102e6a7d0e3ea56ed3eb565114
#
_entry.id   0034d9102e6a7d0e3ea56ed3eb565114
#
_cell.length_a   1.000
_cell.length_b   1.000
_cell.length_c   1.000
_cell.angle_alpha   90.00
_cell.angle_beta   90.00
_cell.angle_gamma   90.00
#
_symmetry.space_group_name_H-M   'P 1'
#
loop_
_entity.id
_entity.type
_entity.pdbx_description
1 polymer ?
#
loop_
_entity_poly.entity_id
_entity_poly.type
_entity_poly.pdbx_seq_one_letter_code
_entity_poly.pdbx_strand_id
1 'polypeptide(L)'
;MHSNTEHLSQVSPAPRLSVVVRALALASASAMACQGAAHAFDSGSTGEDGVLNPAITTEITLPPSGILQYTSVNIPSGVTVSFKRNALNTPVQLLVSGDVTIAGKISLNGQDAKPSGTAGDGALGDDGLPGEGGPGGFDGGRGGKADAARRVEFIRGGAGLGPGGGKGGDERKDGCYGGVYYHYWGLGASYASVGSNGSVNYNCSAQDFYIAQPYGTSAITPLIGGSGGGGGIGGINYSGSGGGGGGGAILIAASGIINISGTIDTTGGDGGDLAGTSAGARGSGGSGGAIKLMASAISGKGTLLAQGGCRVSEGTRRQYCYTNYGEGSVGRIRLEADSITFNGKSEPTYTRDMPGAVSVANPPSIRIVDIAGAPVPDTPTGNADVVLPETITNPVLVKFATSNVPTGNTVKLRVVPARGPAVEVLSPAISGSAQSGTASVSVELPQGPSVLQAITSYTVTVAQAQSLSRFAENEQVERVDLVATLGQGGSVAEIVTVSGKRYPASLAVLQLAGLAG
;
A
#
# COMPACT_ATOMS: atom_id res chain seq x y z
N MET A 1 27.29 -87.61 -67.37
CA MET A 1 28.28 -86.73 -68.02
C MET A 1 28.29 -85.40 -67.30
N HIS A 2 29.29 -85.26 -66.66
CA HIS A 2 30.09 -84.19 -66.10
C HIS A 2 29.72 -82.75 -66.45
N SER A 3 29.67 -81.86 -65.46
CA SER A 3 30.48 -80.65 -65.47
C SER A 3 30.45 -79.98 -64.03
N ASN A 4 31.66 -79.82 -63.51
CA ASN A 4 31.98 -79.03 -62.36
C ASN A 4 31.79 -77.53 -62.63
N THR A 5 31.32 -76.76 -61.67
CA THR A 5 31.58 -75.33 -61.64
C THR A 5 31.84 -74.94 -60.18
N GLU A 6 33.04 -74.36 -59.98
CA GLU A 6 33.57 -73.82 -58.75
C GLU A 6 32.80 -72.60 -58.24
N HIS A 7 32.48 -72.57 -56.99
CA HIS A 7 31.95 -71.39 -56.28
C HIS A 7 33.10 -70.58 -55.70
N LEU A 8 33.35 -69.41 -56.25
CA LEU A 8 34.17 -68.35 -55.63
C LEU A 8 33.33 -67.65 -54.54
N SER A 9 33.79 -67.75 -53.32
CA SER A 9 33.27 -67.03 -52.20
C SER A 9 33.63 -65.56 -52.24
N GLN A 10 32.68 -64.67 -52.43
CA GLN A 10 32.85 -63.24 -52.21
C GLN A 10 32.70 -62.92 -50.72
N VAL A 11 33.76 -62.36 -50.12
CA VAL A 11 33.77 -61.80 -48.77
C VAL A 11 33.22 -60.39 -48.86
N SER A 12 32.03 -60.14 -48.25
CA SER A 12 31.49 -58.82 -48.09
C SER A 12 32.22 -58.10 -46.91
N PRO A 13 32.60 -56.84 -47.06
CA PRO A 13 33.17 -56.08 -45.93
C PRO A 13 32.10 -55.69 -44.96
N ALA A 14 32.33 -55.91 -43.65
CA ALA A 14 31.49 -55.49 -42.52
C ALA A 14 31.31 -53.96 -42.49
N PRO A 15 30.11 -53.45 -42.18
CA PRO A 15 29.88 -52.03 -42.08
C PRO A 15 30.62 -51.44 -40.85
N ARG A 16 31.32 -50.32 -41.06
CA ARG A 16 32.02 -49.58 -40.04
C ARG A 16 31.05 -48.97 -39.04
N LEU A 17 30.81 -49.64 -37.93
CA LEU A 17 29.91 -49.21 -36.80
C LEU A 17 30.47 -48.04 -35.99
N SER A 18 31.65 -47.51 -36.29
CA SER A 18 32.34 -46.52 -35.44
C SER A 18 31.95 -45.07 -35.66
N VAL A 19 31.31 -44.72 -36.77
CA VAL A 19 30.97 -43.32 -37.10
C VAL A 19 29.59 -42.94 -36.54
N VAL A 20 28.62 -43.88 -36.55
CA VAL A 20 27.26 -43.60 -36.05
C VAL A 20 27.21 -43.52 -34.52
N VAL A 21 28.00 -44.31 -33.80
CA VAL A 21 28.05 -44.26 -32.33
C VAL A 21 28.72 -42.97 -31.84
N ARG A 22 29.71 -42.43 -32.57
CA ARG A 22 30.32 -41.14 -32.22
C ARG A 22 29.40 -39.94 -32.51
N ALA A 23 28.59 -40.01 -33.57
CA ALA A 23 27.60 -38.96 -33.87
C ALA A 23 26.44 -38.94 -32.89
N LEU A 24 25.95 -40.09 -32.39
CA LEU A 24 24.94 -40.12 -31.32
C LEU A 24 25.48 -39.69 -29.95
N ALA A 25 26.73 -39.99 -29.62
CA ALA A 25 27.33 -39.54 -28.35
C ALA A 25 27.60 -38.02 -28.36
N LEU A 26 27.93 -37.40 -29.48
CA LEU A 26 28.04 -35.94 -29.58
C LEU A 26 26.69 -35.24 -29.61
N ALA A 27 25.65 -35.82 -30.21
CA ALA A 27 24.31 -35.27 -30.20
C ALA A 27 23.65 -35.34 -28.83
N SER A 28 23.89 -36.38 -28.03
CA SER A 28 23.43 -36.46 -26.65
C SER A 28 24.19 -35.53 -25.70
N ALA A 29 25.49 -35.28 -25.92
CA ALA A 29 26.25 -34.29 -25.13
C ALA A 29 25.86 -32.84 -25.49
N SER A 30 25.46 -32.56 -26.74
CA SER A 30 24.96 -31.23 -27.13
C SER A 30 23.52 -30.95 -26.64
N ALA A 31 22.71 -32.01 -26.48
CA ALA A 31 21.36 -31.85 -25.92
C ALA A 31 21.36 -31.62 -24.36
N MET A 32 22.42 -32.05 -23.67
CA MET A 32 22.60 -31.73 -22.24
C MET A 32 23.19 -30.35 -21.96
N ALA A 33 23.81 -29.70 -22.98
CA ALA A 33 24.42 -28.37 -22.78
C ALA A 33 23.44 -27.20 -23.00
N CYS A 34 22.16 -27.46 -23.35
CA CYS A 34 21.10 -26.47 -23.47
C CYS A 34 20.06 -26.54 -22.32
N GLN A 35 20.40 -27.17 -21.19
CA GLN A 35 19.70 -26.84 -19.97
C GLN A 35 20.25 -25.48 -19.57
N GLY A 36 19.58 -24.40 -20.06
CA GLY A 36 19.78 -23.07 -19.53
C GLY A 36 19.73 -23.18 -18.01
N ALA A 37 20.75 -22.70 -17.32
CA ALA A 37 20.71 -22.58 -15.88
C ALA A 37 19.37 -21.91 -15.57
N ALA A 38 18.44 -22.63 -14.97
CA ALA A 38 17.24 -22.04 -14.40
C ALA A 38 17.79 -21.01 -13.41
N HIS A 39 17.72 -19.72 -13.75
CA HIS A 39 18.07 -18.68 -12.81
C HIS A 39 17.12 -18.88 -11.63
N ALA A 40 17.66 -19.34 -10.50
CA ALA A 40 16.90 -19.38 -9.27
C ALA A 40 16.40 -17.95 -9.01
N PHE A 41 15.15 -17.83 -8.67
CA PHE A 41 14.55 -16.53 -8.32
C PHE A 41 15.37 -15.88 -7.21
N ASP A 42 15.74 -14.61 -7.38
CA ASP A 42 16.45 -13.82 -6.37
C ASP A 42 15.52 -12.71 -5.85
N SER A 43 15.29 -12.70 -4.55
CA SER A 43 14.49 -11.70 -3.85
C SER A 43 15.17 -10.33 -3.79
N GLY A 44 16.48 -10.26 -3.98
CA GLY A 44 17.30 -9.07 -3.78
C GLY A 44 17.52 -8.70 -2.31
N SER A 45 17.20 -9.59 -1.36
CA SER A 45 17.39 -9.32 0.07
C SER A 45 18.88 -9.27 0.43
N THR A 46 19.28 -8.21 1.15
CA THR A 46 20.62 -8.12 1.78
C THR A 46 20.74 -8.93 3.07
N GLY A 47 19.61 -9.33 3.67
CA GLY A 47 19.57 -10.04 4.94
C GLY A 47 19.94 -9.18 6.17
N GLU A 48 19.98 -7.86 6.05
CA GLU A 48 20.43 -6.95 7.11
C GLU A 48 19.57 -6.99 8.39
N ASP A 49 18.30 -7.35 8.29
CA ASP A 49 17.39 -7.51 9.43
C ASP A 49 17.51 -8.90 10.11
N GLY A 50 18.39 -9.78 9.60
CA GLY A 50 18.68 -11.09 10.19
C GLY A 50 17.54 -12.10 10.02
N VAL A 51 17.15 -12.80 11.08
CA VAL A 51 16.11 -13.83 11.09
C VAL A 51 14.85 -13.31 11.76
N LEU A 52 13.69 -13.44 11.10
CA LEU A 52 12.40 -13.21 11.74
C LEU A 52 11.82 -14.53 12.26
N ASN A 53 11.91 -14.75 13.57
CA ASN A 53 11.37 -15.94 14.24
C ASN A 53 10.79 -15.57 15.62
N PRO A 54 9.65 -14.86 15.66
CA PRO A 54 9.08 -14.37 16.91
C PRO A 54 8.50 -15.53 17.73
N ALA A 55 8.81 -15.56 19.04
CA ALA A 55 8.28 -16.53 19.98
C ALA A 55 6.86 -16.20 20.48
N ILE A 56 6.45 -14.94 20.33
CA ILE A 56 5.15 -14.41 20.79
C ILE A 56 4.55 -13.51 19.70
N THR A 57 3.25 -13.23 19.81
CA THR A 57 2.58 -12.24 18.95
C THR A 57 3.31 -10.91 19.02
N THR A 58 3.67 -10.38 17.85
CA THR A 58 4.59 -9.26 17.71
C THR A 58 4.08 -8.25 16.68
N GLU A 59 4.17 -6.97 17.00
CA GLU A 59 3.98 -5.88 16.05
C GLU A 59 5.33 -5.32 15.61
N ILE A 60 5.58 -5.30 14.31
CA ILE A 60 6.82 -4.78 13.71
C ILE A 60 6.59 -3.34 13.27
N THR A 61 7.45 -2.42 13.71
CA THR A 61 7.44 -1.05 13.22
C THR A 61 8.07 -1.00 11.83
N LEU A 62 7.30 -0.53 10.83
CA LEU A 62 7.80 -0.40 9.47
C LEU A 62 8.78 0.76 9.33
N PRO A 63 9.93 0.53 8.66
CA PRO A 63 10.79 1.64 8.24
C PRO A 63 10.06 2.53 7.23
N PRO A 64 10.54 3.75 6.97
CA PRO A 64 9.91 4.67 6.01
C PRO A 64 9.76 4.09 4.60
N SER A 65 10.65 3.19 4.18
CA SER A 65 10.59 2.48 2.91
C SER A 65 9.50 1.40 2.85
N GLY A 66 9.08 0.86 3.99
CA GLY A 66 8.22 -0.32 4.08
C GLY A 66 8.94 -1.63 3.77
N ILE A 67 10.26 -1.61 3.55
CA ILE A 67 11.08 -2.75 3.17
C ILE A 67 11.80 -3.31 4.38
N LEU A 68 11.69 -4.62 4.57
CA LEU A 68 12.39 -5.39 5.58
C LEU A 68 13.16 -6.52 4.89
N GLN A 69 14.43 -6.71 5.25
CA GLN A 69 15.37 -7.58 4.54
C GLN A 69 15.89 -8.69 5.44
N TYR A 70 15.23 -9.84 5.42
CA TYR A 70 15.55 -10.98 6.26
C TYR A 70 16.40 -12.02 5.56
N THR A 71 17.16 -12.79 6.36
CA THR A 71 17.82 -14.02 5.87
C THR A 71 16.83 -15.20 5.83
N SER A 72 15.91 -15.28 6.77
CA SER A 72 14.81 -16.26 6.79
C SER A 72 13.64 -15.76 7.62
N VAL A 73 12.44 -16.28 7.33
CA VAL A 73 11.21 -15.95 8.08
C VAL A 73 10.55 -17.25 8.54
N ASN A 74 10.32 -17.36 9.84
CA ASN A 74 9.55 -18.46 10.44
C ASN A 74 8.53 -17.88 11.42
N ILE A 75 7.25 -17.98 11.09
CA ILE A 75 6.15 -17.56 11.98
C ILE A 75 5.53 -18.82 12.59
N PRO A 76 5.80 -19.13 13.86
CA PRO A 76 5.29 -20.34 14.51
C PRO A 76 3.78 -20.34 14.67
N SER A 77 3.19 -21.52 14.75
CA SER A 77 1.75 -21.68 15.06
C SER A 77 1.37 -20.98 16.35
N GLY A 78 0.23 -20.29 16.38
CA GLY A 78 -0.25 -19.50 17.52
C GLY A 78 0.36 -18.11 17.62
N VAL A 79 1.36 -17.77 16.82
CA VAL A 79 1.97 -16.44 16.77
C VAL A 79 1.33 -15.60 15.66
N THR A 80 0.99 -14.35 15.98
CA THR A 80 0.55 -13.37 14.99
C THR A 80 1.64 -12.29 14.84
N VAL A 81 2.01 -12.02 13.60
CA VAL A 81 2.84 -10.87 13.23
C VAL A 81 1.94 -9.83 12.57
N SER A 82 1.97 -8.63 13.10
CA SER A 82 1.34 -7.44 12.53
C SER A 82 2.39 -6.35 12.27
N PHE A 83 2.01 -5.32 11.54
CA PHE A 83 2.90 -4.23 11.19
C PHE A 83 2.28 -2.89 11.56
N LYS A 84 3.04 -2.08 12.28
CA LYS A 84 2.64 -0.71 12.58
C LYS A 84 2.82 0.15 11.34
N ARG A 85 1.70 0.75 10.89
CA ARG A 85 1.68 1.66 9.76
C ARG A 85 2.64 2.83 10.02
N ASN A 86 3.50 3.14 9.03
CA ASN A 86 4.38 4.30 9.10
C ASN A 86 3.68 5.56 8.56
N ALA A 87 4.31 6.73 8.75
CA ALA A 87 3.75 8.02 8.34
C ALA A 87 3.53 8.13 6.80
N LEU A 88 4.29 7.38 6.01
CA LEU A 88 4.17 7.31 4.54
C LEU A 88 3.11 6.32 4.08
N ASN A 89 2.52 5.58 5.00
CA ASN A 89 1.59 4.49 4.68
C ASN A 89 2.12 3.57 3.57
N THR A 90 3.39 3.18 3.67
CA THR A 90 3.98 2.27 2.69
C THR A 90 3.43 0.85 2.85
N PRO A 91 3.29 0.10 1.76
CA PRO A 91 3.01 -1.33 1.84
C PRO A 91 4.18 -2.08 2.49
N VAL A 92 3.90 -3.26 3.02
CA VAL A 92 4.91 -4.14 3.60
C VAL A 92 5.62 -4.91 2.48
N GLN A 93 6.94 -4.87 2.48
CA GLN A 93 7.78 -5.65 1.56
C GLN A 93 8.78 -6.46 2.37
N LEU A 94 8.57 -7.78 2.45
CA LEU A 94 9.49 -8.72 3.06
C LEU A 94 10.37 -9.34 1.97
N LEU A 95 11.61 -8.93 1.90
CA LEU A 95 12.62 -9.54 1.04
C LEU A 95 13.40 -10.55 1.88
N VAL A 96 13.51 -11.80 1.40
CA VAL A 96 14.10 -12.89 2.19
C VAL A 96 15.10 -13.64 1.31
N SER A 97 16.37 -13.72 1.73
CA SER A 97 17.42 -14.42 0.97
C SER A 97 17.32 -15.96 1.07
N GLY A 98 16.63 -16.48 2.07
CA GLY A 98 16.36 -17.91 2.28
C GLY A 98 14.87 -18.25 2.21
N ASP A 99 14.44 -19.16 3.08
CA ASP A 99 13.09 -19.70 3.11
C ASP A 99 12.13 -18.90 4.01
N VAL A 100 10.84 -19.00 3.68
CA VAL A 100 9.73 -18.44 4.44
C VAL A 100 8.78 -19.56 4.87
N THR A 101 8.55 -19.70 6.16
CA THR A 101 7.55 -20.63 6.74
C THR A 101 6.55 -19.85 7.56
N ILE A 102 5.27 -19.97 7.22
CA ILE A 102 4.18 -19.30 7.93
C ILE A 102 3.22 -20.37 8.45
N ALA A 103 3.40 -20.77 9.71
CA ALA A 103 2.47 -21.66 10.44
C ALA A 103 1.51 -20.88 11.35
N GLY A 104 1.86 -19.65 11.72
CA GLY A 104 1.04 -18.71 12.46
C GLY A 104 0.24 -17.79 11.55
N LYS A 105 0.14 -16.52 11.92
CA LYS A 105 -0.63 -15.51 11.18
C LYS A 105 0.22 -14.28 10.86
N ILE A 106 0.12 -13.79 9.63
CA ILE A 106 0.51 -12.43 9.25
C ILE A 106 -0.79 -11.63 9.06
N SER A 107 -0.93 -10.48 9.73
CA SER A 107 -2.14 -9.64 9.70
C SER A 107 -1.85 -8.22 9.28
N LEU A 108 -2.50 -7.78 8.20
CA LEU A 108 -2.48 -6.41 7.69
C LEU A 108 -3.92 -5.92 7.48
N ASN A 109 -4.84 -6.33 8.34
CA ASN A 109 -6.24 -5.97 8.19
C ASN A 109 -6.46 -4.47 8.32
N GLY A 110 -7.44 -3.94 7.58
CA GLY A 110 -8.03 -2.66 7.91
C GLY A 110 -8.75 -2.73 9.25
N GLN A 111 -8.78 -1.62 9.97
CA GLN A 111 -9.49 -1.53 11.25
C GLN A 111 -10.98 -1.33 11.01
N ASP A 112 -11.79 -1.91 11.90
CA ASP A 112 -13.21 -1.64 11.95
C ASP A 112 -13.44 -0.19 12.40
N ALA A 113 -14.42 0.48 11.83
CA ALA A 113 -14.85 1.77 12.34
C ALA A 113 -15.52 1.59 13.72
N LYS A 114 -15.35 2.57 14.58
CA LYS A 114 -16.02 2.57 15.87
C LYS A 114 -17.51 2.86 15.69
N PRO A 115 -18.39 2.28 16.52
CA PRO A 115 -19.80 2.70 16.57
C PRO A 115 -19.88 4.21 16.82
N SER A 116 -20.86 4.88 16.20
CA SER A 116 -21.15 6.28 16.54
C SER A 116 -21.51 6.38 18.01
N GLY A 117 -20.99 7.39 18.69
CA GLY A 117 -20.93 7.49 20.13
C GLY A 117 -22.22 7.21 20.88
N THR A 118 -22.09 6.91 22.16
CA THR A 118 -23.20 6.78 23.09
C THR A 118 -23.86 8.15 23.18
N ALA A 119 -25.10 8.25 22.74
CA ALA A 119 -25.86 9.49 22.78
C ALA A 119 -25.78 10.11 24.18
N GLY A 120 -25.20 11.31 24.28
CA GLY A 120 -25.21 12.09 25.50
C GLY A 120 -23.94 12.03 26.37
N ASP A 121 -22.87 11.37 25.93
CA ASP A 121 -21.60 11.41 26.69
C ASP A 121 -20.84 12.74 26.53
N GLY A 122 -21.30 13.62 25.63
CA GLY A 122 -20.69 14.93 25.39
C GLY A 122 -19.34 14.89 24.67
N ALA A 123 -18.85 13.71 24.33
CA ALA A 123 -17.58 13.52 23.62
C ALA A 123 -17.79 13.76 22.13
N LEU A 124 -17.66 14.99 21.71
CA LEU A 124 -17.72 15.40 20.29
C LEU A 124 -16.60 14.79 19.42
N GLY A 125 -15.62 14.12 20.04
CA GLY A 125 -14.44 13.60 19.37
C GLY A 125 -14.60 12.22 18.74
N ASP A 126 -15.43 11.37 19.32
CA ASP A 126 -15.49 9.94 19.01
C ASP A 126 -16.58 9.55 17.99
N ASP A 127 -17.54 10.44 17.76
CA ASP A 127 -18.65 10.18 16.88
C ASP A 127 -18.21 10.10 15.41
N GLY A 128 -18.52 8.96 14.79
CA GLY A 128 -18.26 8.72 13.37
C GLY A 128 -16.80 8.57 12.99
N LEU A 129 -15.92 8.15 13.93
CA LEU A 129 -14.51 7.88 13.61
C LEU A 129 -14.40 6.69 12.65
N PRO A 130 -13.68 6.87 11.53
CA PRO A 130 -13.47 5.79 10.58
C PRO A 130 -12.47 4.77 11.10
N GLY A 131 -12.48 3.57 10.51
CA GLY A 131 -11.40 2.61 10.66
C GLY A 131 -10.15 3.05 9.88
N GLU A 132 -8.98 2.84 10.46
CA GLU A 132 -7.71 3.08 9.78
C GLU A 132 -7.42 1.94 8.78
N GLY A 133 -6.82 2.28 7.64
CA GLY A 133 -6.34 1.28 6.69
C GLY A 133 -5.16 0.49 7.25
N GLY A 134 -5.02 -0.77 6.88
CA GLY A 134 -3.78 -1.52 7.11
C GLY A 134 -2.59 -0.89 6.35
N PRO A 135 -1.33 -1.30 6.63
CA PRO A 135 -0.16 -0.74 5.93
C PRO A 135 -0.29 -0.82 4.41
N GLY A 136 -0.21 0.34 3.73
CA GLY A 136 -0.47 0.47 2.30
C GLY A 136 -1.95 0.53 1.91
N GLY A 137 -2.88 0.39 2.86
CA GLY A 137 -4.32 0.57 2.69
C GLY A 137 -4.78 1.97 3.13
N PHE A 138 -6.05 2.29 2.91
CA PHE A 138 -6.59 3.64 3.09
C PHE A 138 -7.70 3.67 4.13
N ASP A 139 -7.80 4.80 4.83
CA ASP A 139 -8.77 4.97 5.92
C ASP A 139 -10.19 5.11 5.39
N GLY A 140 -11.15 4.71 6.20
CA GLY A 140 -12.57 4.91 5.95
C GLY A 140 -12.97 6.38 5.97
N GLY A 141 -14.16 6.66 5.50
CA GLY A 141 -14.79 7.96 5.57
C GLY A 141 -15.39 8.23 6.95
N ARG A 142 -15.27 9.45 7.43
CA ARG A 142 -15.88 9.84 8.70
C ARG A 142 -17.41 9.87 8.60
N GLY A 143 -18.11 9.47 9.63
CA GLY A 143 -19.56 9.68 9.76
C GLY A 143 -19.93 11.15 9.79
N GLY A 144 -21.11 11.49 9.29
CA GLY A 144 -21.68 12.84 9.38
C GLY A 144 -21.96 13.22 10.83
N LYS A 145 -21.65 14.46 11.19
CA LYS A 145 -21.90 14.97 12.55
C LYS A 145 -23.38 15.13 12.86
N ALA A 146 -23.76 15.05 14.13
CA ALA A 146 -25.08 15.48 14.59
C ALA A 146 -25.23 17.01 14.48
N ASP A 147 -26.38 17.51 14.06
CA ASP A 147 -26.72 18.94 14.12
C ASP A 147 -27.85 19.20 15.13
N ALA A 148 -27.48 19.36 16.39
CA ALA A 148 -28.44 19.67 17.45
C ALA A 148 -29.14 21.04 17.26
N ALA A 149 -28.56 21.93 16.46
CA ALA A 149 -29.16 23.24 16.17
C ALA A 149 -30.25 23.21 15.09
N ARG A 150 -30.54 22.05 14.51
CA ARG A 150 -31.55 21.83 13.45
C ARG A 150 -31.44 22.75 12.24
N ARG A 151 -30.22 23.18 11.92
CA ARG A 151 -29.97 24.07 10.77
C ARG A 151 -29.96 23.33 9.44
N VAL A 152 -29.51 22.07 9.49
CA VAL A 152 -29.45 21.15 8.35
C VAL A 152 -30.10 19.85 8.79
N GLU A 153 -31.00 19.33 8.01
CA GLU A 153 -31.73 18.12 8.34
C GLU A 153 -30.80 16.88 8.35
N PHE A 154 -29.77 16.90 7.50
CA PHE A 154 -28.77 15.82 7.39
C PHE A 154 -27.40 16.38 7.07
N ILE A 155 -26.37 15.88 7.79
CA ILE A 155 -24.96 16.17 7.49
C ILE A 155 -24.35 14.97 6.81
N ARG A 156 -23.73 15.21 5.65
CA ARG A 156 -23.12 14.18 4.79
C ARG A 156 -22.05 13.40 5.53
N GLY A 157 -21.97 12.09 5.28
CA GLY A 157 -20.82 11.26 5.61
C GLY A 157 -19.65 11.57 4.68
N GLY A 158 -18.43 11.38 5.20
CA GLY A 158 -17.19 11.47 4.43
C GLY A 158 -17.04 10.29 3.48
N ALA A 159 -16.39 10.51 2.33
CA ALA A 159 -15.96 9.40 1.47
C ALA A 159 -14.77 8.68 2.10
N GLY A 160 -14.65 7.38 1.90
CA GLY A 160 -13.44 6.63 2.21
C GLY A 160 -12.28 7.08 1.31
N LEU A 161 -11.08 6.97 1.83
CA LEU A 161 -9.87 7.33 1.08
C LEU A 161 -9.46 6.20 0.15
N GLY A 162 -8.58 6.53 -0.79
CA GLY A 162 -8.02 5.59 -1.76
C GLY A 162 -8.74 5.61 -3.11
N PRO A 163 -8.17 4.94 -4.15
CA PRO A 163 -8.66 5.02 -5.52
C PRO A 163 -10.08 4.50 -5.71
N GLY A 164 -10.47 3.55 -4.87
CA GLY A 164 -11.79 2.94 -4.85
C GLY A 164 -12.57 3.29 -3.58
N GLY A 165 -12.30 4.43 -2.94
CA GLY A 165 -12.96 4.84 -1.71
C GLY A 165 -14.49 4.89 -1.86
N GLY A 166 -15.18 4.30 -0.90
CA GLY A 166 -16.64 4.29 -0.86
C GLY A 166 -17.17 5.70 -0.63
N LYS A 167 -18.18 6.12 -1.36
CA LYS A 167 -18.82 7.42 -1.16
C LYS A 167 -19.54 7.47 0.18
N GLY A 168 -19.47 8.59 0.88
CA GLY A 168 -20.25 8.82 2.10
C GLY A 168 -21.73 8.94 1.84
N GLY A 169 -22.53 8.71 2.86
CA GLY A 169 -23.97 8.91 2.83
C GLY A 169 -24.33 10.37 2.53
N ASP A 170 -25.34 10.59 1.75
CA ASP A 170 -25.74 11.91 1.24
C ASP A 170 -27.25 12.00 1.09
N GLU A 171 -27.79 13.22 1.23
CA GLU A 171 -29.15 13.56 0.79
C GLU A 171 -29.09 13.88 -0.70
N ARG A 172 -29.83 13.14 -1.51
CA ARG A 172 -29.91 13.40 -2.94
C ARG A 172 -31.36 13.72 -3.35
N LYS A 173 -31.53 14.88 -3.97
CA LYS A 173 -32.75 15.28 -4.64
C LYS A 173 -32.64 14.90 -6.11
N ASP A 174 -32.79 13.62 -6.44
CA ASP A 174 -32.91 13.22 -7.82
C ASP A 174 -34.36 12.95 -8.15
N GLY A 175 -34.75 13.32 -9.39
CA GLY A 175 -36.13 13.29 -9.88
C GLY A 175 -36.76 11.91 -10.05
N CYS A 176 -36.26 10.88 -9.40
CA CYS A 176 -36.88 9.58 -9.36
C CYS A 176 -38.16 9.64 -8.54
N TYR A 177 -39.29 9.55 -9.16
CA TYR A 177 -40.63 9.59 -8.53
C TYR A 177 -41.02 10.88 -7.78
N GLY A 178 -40.41 12.02 -8.08
CA GLY A 178 -40.86 13.31 -7.49
C GLY A 178 -40.60 13.43 -5.98
N GLY A 179 -39.75 12.58 -5.42
CA GLY A 179 -39.42 12.56 -4.01
C GLY A 179 -37.92 12.80 -3.75
N VAL A 180 -37.61 13.16 -2.51
CA VAL A 180 -36.26 13.24 -2.01
C VAL A 180 -35.86 11.84 -1.58
N TYR A 181 -34.76 11.27 -2.14
CA TYR A 181 -34.20 10.00 -1.73
C TYR A 181 -32.95 10.22 -0.92
N TYR A 182 -32.86 9.51 0.18
CA TYR A 182 -31.74 9.61 1.11
C TYR A 182 -30.86 8.36 0.99
N HIS A 183 -29.60 8.55 0.61
CA HIS A 183 -28.56 7.53 0.80
C HIS A 183 -28.01 7.67 2.20
N TYR A 184 -28.74 7.21 3.18
CA TYR A 184 -28.35 7.35 4.58
C TYR A 184 -27.01 6.69 4.89
N TRP A 185 -26.69 5.58 4.20
CA TRP A 185 -25.51 4.77 4.46
C TRP A 185 -24.35 5.15 3.52
N GLY A 186 -23.11 4.96 3.99
CA GLY A 186 -21.96 4.99 3.12
C GLY A 186 -22.01 3.87 2.07
N LEU A 187 -21.23 3.99 1.01
CA LEU A 187 -21.03 2.94 0.01
C LEU A 187 -19.78 2.11 0.35
N GLY A 188 -19.82 0.81 0.01
CA GLY A 188 -18.67 -0.06 0.14
C GLY A 188 -17.52 0.36 -0.77
N ALA A 189 -16.27 0.16 -0.30
CA ALA A 189 -15.08 0.45 -1.08
C ALA A 189 -14.87 -0.56 -2.21
N SER A 190 -14.26 -0.13 -3.31
CA SER A 190 -13.86 -0.95 -4.47
C SER A 190 -12.36 -1.24 -4.45
N TYR A 191 -11.95 -2.40 -4.99
CA TYR A 191 -10.56 -2.72 -5.32
C TYR A 191 -10.50 -3.68 -6.52
N ALA A 192 -10.58 -5.01 -6.33
CA ALA A 192 -10.56 -5.96 -7.46
C ALA A 192 -11.88 -5.97 -8.23
N SER A 193 -12.95 -5.67 -7.55
CA SER A 193 -14.30 -5.51 -8.08
C SER A 193 -14.95 -4.25 -7.51
N VAL A 194 -16.15 -3.96 -7.94
CA VAL A 194 -16.96 -2.87 -7.39
C VAL A 194 -17.42 -3.24 -5.99
N GLY A 195 -17.32 -2.32 -5.02
CA GLY A 195 -17.96 -2.44 -3.72
C GLY A 195 -19.48 -2.41 -3.84
N SER A 196 -20.19 -2.93 -2.83
CA SER A 196 -21.63 -2.98 -2.90
C SER A 196 -22.25 -1.58 -2.77
N ASN A 197 -23.30 -1.36 -3.56
CA ASN A 197 -24.12 -0.16 -3.45
C ASN A 197 -24.93 -0.23 -2.16
N GLY A 198 -25.05 0.88 -1.46
CA GLY A 198 -26.09 1.01 -0.45
C GLY A 198 -27.47 0.74 -1.08
N SER A 199 -28.47 0.44 -0.26
CA SER A 199 -29.83 0.12 -0.71
C SER A 199 -30.30 0.99 -1.86
N VAL A 200 -30.45 0.39 -3.03
CA VAL A 200 -31.06 1.02 -4.18
C VAL A 200 -32.58 0.88 -4.00
N ASN A 201 -33.28 1.96 -3.86
CA ASN A 201 -34.74 1.89 -3.94
C ASN A 201 -35.12 1.51 -5.38
N TYR A 202 -35.97 0.55 -5.55
CA TYR A 202 -36.24 -0.32 -6.71
C TYR A 202 -36.48 0.34 -8.08
N ASN A 203 -36.51 1.66 -8.21
CA ASN A 203 -36.98 2.33 -9.42
C ASN A 203 -36.07 3.43 -9.99
N CYS A 204 -34.86 3.61 -9.49
CA CYS A 204 -33.91 4.54 -10.08
C CYS A 204 -32.86 3.75 -10.87
N SER A 205 -32.58 4.19 -12.11
CA SER A 205 -31.55 3.56 -12.93
C SER A 205 -30.20 3.66 -12.25
N ALA A 206 -29.43 2.57 -12.25
CA ALA A 206 -28.12 2.46 -11.62
C ALA A 206 -27.07 3.47 -12.13
N GLN A 207 -27.39 4.27 -13.12
CA GLN A 207 -26.48 5.23 -13.76
C GLN A 207 -26.18 6.47 -12.91
N ASP A 208 -26.97 6.76 -11.89
CA ASP A 208 -26.79 7.97 -11.06
C ASP A 208 -25.99 7.75 -9.78
N PHE A 209 -25.54 6.52 -9.53
CA PHE A 209 -24.75 6.21 -8.34
C PHE A 209 -23.27 6.21 -8.69
N TYR A 210 -22.51 7.15 -8.13
CA TYR A 210 -21.06 7.16 -8.19
C TYR A 210 -20.51 5.98 -7.40
N ILE A 211 -20.50 4.82 -8.04
CA ILE A 211 -19.81 3.66 -7.52
C ILE A 211 -18.32 3.87 -7.80
N ALA A 212 -17.49 3.77 -6.76
CA ALA A 212 -16.06 3.79 -6.96
C ALA A 212 -15.63 2.66 -7.89
N GLN A 213 -14.79 2.98 -8.87
CA GLN A 213 -14.34 2.01 -9.87
C GLN A 213 -13.26 1.07 -9.31
N PRO A 214 -13.18 -0.17 -9.77
CA PRO A 214 -12.05 -1.04 -9.49
C PRO A 214 -10.74 -0.41 -9.97
N TYR A 215 -9.63 -0.75 -9.30
CA TYR A 215 -8.31 -0.22 -9.62
C TYR A 215 -7.21 -1.28 -9.49
N GLY A 216 -5.98 -0.88 -9.83
CA GLY A 216 -4.83 -1.78 -9.82
C GLY A 216 -4.92 -2.86 -10.89
N THR A 217 -3.88 -3.68 -10.98
CA THR A 217 -3.76 -4.77 -11.95
C THR A 217 -3.73 -6.14 -11.27
N SER A 218 -3.98 -7.21 -12.00
CA SER A 218 -3.84 -8.58 -11.49
C SER A 218 -2.39 -8.94 -11.16
N ALA A 219 -1.40 -8.21 -11.71
CA ALA A 219 0.01 -8.35 -11.39
C ALA A 219 0.38 -7.73 -10.03
N ILE A 220 -0.55 -6.95 -9.42
CA ILE A 220 -0.31 -6.20 -8.18
C ILE A 220 0.95 -5.33 -8.33
N THR A 221 0.98 -4.56 -9.41
CA THR A 221 2.02 -3.57 -9.71
C THR A 221 1.32 -2.26 -10.11
N PRO A 222 1.50 -1.17 -9.34
CA PRO A 222 2.22 -1.09 -8.07
C PRO A 222 1.55 -1.88 -6.93
N LEU A 223 2.32 -2.21 -5.88
CA LEU A 223 1.81 -2.83 -4.66
C LEU A 223 1.02 -1.79 -3.87
N ILE A 224 -0.31 -1.95 -3.82
CA ILE A 224 -1.23 -1.00 -3.17
C ILE A 224 -2.31 -1.78 -2.43
N GLY A 225 -2.74 -1.26 -1.28
CA GLY A 225 -3.78 -1.88 -0.47
C GLY A 225 -5.21 -1.49 -0.88
N GLY A 226 -6.14 -1.92 -0.08
CA GLY A 226 -7.57 -1.66 -0.23
C GLY A 226 -7.95 -0.23 0.13
N SER A 227 -9.07 0.23 -0.37
CA SER A 227 -9.66 1.54 -0.10
C SER A 227 -10.64 1.50 1.07
N GLY A 228 -10.83 2.63 1.73
CA GLY A 228 -11.77 2.77 2.83
C GLY A 228 -13.23 2.84 2.41
N GLY A 229 -14.13 2.35 3.24
CA GLY A 229 -15.58 2.46 3.08
C GLY A 229 -16.11 3.86 3.39
N GLY A 230 -17.27 4.23 2.88
CA GLY A 230 -17.92 5.51 3.16
C GLY A 230 -18.55 5.58 4.54
N GLY A 231 -18.55 6.77 5.17
CA GLY A 231 -19.27 7.03 6.41
C GLY A 231 -20.76 7.27 6.17
N GLY A 232 -21.61 6.98 7.15
CA GLY A 232 -23.04 7.24 7.15
C GLY A 232 -23.36 8.72 7.39
N ILE A 233 -24.58 9.18 7.01
CA ILE A 233 -25.02 10.54 7.31
C ILE A 233 -25.30 10.73 8.81
N GLY A 234 -25.10 11.95 9.31
CA GLY A 234 -25.60 12.40 10.60
C GLY A 234 -27.01 12.99 10.50
N GLY A 235 -27.74 12.94 11.59
CA GLY A 235 -29.08 13.50 11.73
C GLY A 235 -29.11 14.55 12.85
N ILE A 236 -30.33 14.99 13.18
CA ILE A 236 -30.55 16.10 14.13
C ILE A 236 -29.91 15.83 15.52
N ASN A 237 -29.99 14.62 16.02
CA ASN A 237 -29.54 14.26 17.37
C ASN A 237 -28.42 13.18 17.37
N TYR A 238 -27.98 12.72 16.23
CA TYR A 238 -27.15 11.53 16.13
C TYR A 238 -26.14 11.66 15.01
N SER A 239 -24.90 11.36 15.29
CA SER A 239 -23.83 11.24 14.32
C SER A 239 -23.98 9.95 13.52
N GLY A 240 -23.61 9.98 12.24
CA GLY A 240 -23.41 8.79 11.44
C GLY A 240 -22.15 8.04 11.89
N SER A 241 -22.06 6.74 11.60
CA SER A 241 -20.87 5.96 11.88
C SER A 241 -19.83 6.08 10.77
N GLY A 242 -18.57 5.90 11.09
CA GLY A 242 -17.48 5.88 10.13
C GLY A 242 -17.48 4.64 9.26
N GLY A 243 -16.86 4.73 8.08
CA GLY A 243 -16.56 3.59 7.21
C GLY A 243 -15.34 2.80 7.72
N GLY A 244 -15.25 1.52 7.42
CA GLY A 244 -14.12 0.66 7.74
C GLY A 244 -12.88 1.00 6.90
N GLY A 245 -11.69 0.73 7.42
CA GLY A 245 -10.43 0.91 6.72
C GLY A 245 -10.19 -0.17 5.65
N GLY A 246 -9.48 0.17 4.58
CA GLY A 246 -9.06 -0.81 3.57
C GLY A 246 -7.97 -1.75 4.10
N GLY A 247 -7.95 -2.99 3.64
CA GLY A 247 -6.89 -3.95 3.98
C GLY A 247 -5.53 -3.51 3.46
N GLY A 248 -4.46 -3.86 4.16
CA GLY A 248 -3.10 -3.50 3.79
C GLY A 248 -2.58 -4.24 2.54
N ALA A 249 -1.34 -3.98 2.16
CA ALA A 249 -0.66 -4.65 1.06
C ALA A 249 0.67 -5.25 1.51
N ILE A 250 0.92 -6.49 1.09
CA ILE A 250 2.17 -7.20 1.38
C ILE A 250 2.74 -7.86 0.15
N LEU A 251 4.05 -7.67 -0.05
CA LEU A 251 4.91 -8.49 -0.88
C LEU A 251 5.78 -9.35 0.03
N ILE A 252 5.83 -10.64 -0.22
CA ILE A 252 6.83 -11.54 0.34
C ILE A 252 7.60 -12.14 -0.85
N ALA A 253 8.87 -11.80 -0.96
CA ALA A 253 9.78 -12.31 -1.98
C ALA A 253 10.89 -13.12 -1.31
N ALA A 254 10.97 -14.41 -1.61
CA ALA A 254 11.94 -15.32 -1.00
C ALA A 254 12.81 -15.98 -2.09
N SER A 255 14.13 -15.86 -1.99
CA SER A 255 15.04 -16.59 -2.91
C SER A 255 14.92 -18.11 -2.76
N GLY A 256 14.52 -18.58 -1.57
CA GLY A 256 14.18 -19.97 -1.28
C GLY A 256 12.73 -20.32 -1.60
N ILE A 257 12.09 -21.07 -0.72
CA ILE A 257 10.71 -21.50 -0.83
C ILE A 257 9.80 -20.76 0.15
N ILE A 258 8.51 -20.63 -0.21
CA ILE A 258 7.46 -20.14 0.69
C ILE A 258 6.53 -21.30 1.04
N ASN A 259 6.43 -21.63 2.32
CA ASN A 259 5.48 -22.65 2.84
C ASN A 259 4.47 -21.99 3.78
N ILE A 260 3.18 -22.13 3.44
CA ILE A 260 2.08 -21.52 4.20
C ILE A 260 1.16 -22.60 4.72
N SER A 261 1.21 -22.89 6.01
CA SER A 261 0.24 -23.72 6.73
C SER A 261 -0.69 -22.89 7.64
N GLY A 262 -0.32 -21.65 7.92
CA GLY A 262 -1.07 -20.67 8.69
C GLY A 262 -1.89 -19.72 7.81
N THR A 263 -1.93 -18.44 8.16
CA THR A 263 -2.79 -17.45 7.50
C THR A 263 -2.04 -16.17 7.16
N ILE A 264 -2.26 -15.63 5.94
CA ILE A 264 -1.95 -14.25 5.59
C ILE A 264 -3.28 -13.53 5.36
N ASP A 265 -3.51 -12.43 6.08
CA ASP A 265 -4.80 -11.75 6.15
C ASP A 265 -4.66 -10.24 5.90
N THR A 266 -5.27 -9.78 4.81
CA THR A 266 -5.36 -8.37 4.41
C THR A 266 -6.82 -7.94 4.23
N THR A 267 -7.72 -8.48 5.06
CA THR A 267 -9.15 -8.18 5.01
C THR A 267 -9.42 -6.71 5.32
N GLY A 268 -10.37 -6.09 4.64
CA GLY A 268 -10.86 -4.75 4.96
C GLY A 268 -11.61 -4.71 6.29
N GLY A 269 -11.61 -3.56 6.95
CA GLY A 269 -12.35 -3.33 8.19
C GLY A 269 -13.84 -3.16 7.96
N ASP A 270 -14.63 -3.48 8.97
CA ASP A 270 -16.09 -3.32 8.95
C ASP A 270 -16.49 -1.84 9.17
N GLY A 271 -17.59 -1.42 8.56
CA GLY A 271 -18.20 -0.12 8.84
C GLY A 271 -18.76 -0.07 10.26
N GLY A 272 -18.80 1.12 10.86
CA GLY A 272 -19.27 1.31 12.22
C GLY A 272 -20.79 1.09 12.34
N ASP A 273 -21.20 0.49 13.47
CA ASP A 273 -22.60 0.34 13.85
C ASP A 273 -23.14 1.62 14.53
N LEU A 274 -24.43 1.68 14.72
CA LEU A 274 -25.09 2.74 15.48
C LEU A 274 -25.13 2.35 16.97
N ALA A 275 -24.80 3.27 17.84
CA ALA A 275 -25.04 3.10 19.28
C ALA A 275 -26.51 3.44 19.57
N GLY A 276 -27.35 2.41 19.75
CA GLY A 276 -28.77 2.59 20.12
C GLY A 276 -29.74 2.67 18.93
N THR A 277 -30.99 3.01 19.20
CA THR A 277 -32.13 2.98 18.24
C THR A 277 -32.27 4.24 17.39
N SER A 278 -31.22 4.92 17.07
CA SER A 278 -31.27 6.31 16.64
C SER A 278 -31.15 6.53 15.12
N ALA A 279 -31.48 7.74 14.69
CA ALA A 279 -31.69 8.15 13.31
C ALA A 279 -30.41 8.43 12.49
N GLY A 280 -29.23 8.15 13.02
CA GLY A 280 -27.99 8.20 12.26
C GLY A 280 -27.86 7.01 11.30
N ALA A 281 -26.94 7.09 10.34
CA ALA A 281 -26.70 6.01 9.38
C ALA A 281 -25.36 5.29 9.63
N ARG A 282 -25.32 4.01 9.29
CA ARG A 282 -24.14 3.15 9.40
C ARG A 282 -23.10 3.50 8.33
N GLY A 283 -21.85 3.32 8.67
CA GLY A 283 -20.76 3.29 7.70
C GLY A 283 -20.68 1.96 6.94
N SER A 284 -19.91 1.92 5.90
CA SER A 284 -19.74 0.76 5.02
C SER A 284 -18.33 0.18 5.13
N GLY A 285 -18.17 -1.07 4.70
CA GLY A 285 -16.89 -1.79 4.79
C GLY A 285 -15.82 -1.26 3.84
N GLY A 286 -14.56 -1.32 4.28
CA GLY A 286 -13.39 -1.13 3.46
C GLY A 286 -13.15 -2.32 2.53
N SER A 287 -12.49 -2.13 1.38
CA SER A 287 -12.14 -3.24 0.50
C SER A 287 -10.97 -4.06 1.05
N GLY A 288 -10.90 -5.33 0.64
CA GLY A 288 -9.73 -6.18 0.91
C GLY A 288 -8.46 -5.59 0.31
N GLY A 289 -7.32 -5.99 0.85
CA GLY A 289 -6.01 -5.52 0.45
C GLY A 289 -5.33 -6.37 -0.64
N ALA A 290 -4.00 -6.41 -0.63
CA ALA A 290 -3.20 -7.13 -1.61
C ALA A 290 -2.20 -8.09 -0.97
N ILE A 291 -2.12 -9.31 -1.51
CA ILE A 291 -1.12 -10.31 -1.16
C ILE A 291 -0.38 -10.69 -2.43
N LYS A 292 0.93 -10.43 -2.50
CA LYS A 292 1.81 -10.88 -3.57
C LYS A 292 2.93 -11.73 -2.98
N LEU A 293 3.06 -12.98 -3.45
CA LEU A 293 4.10 -13.91 -3.00
C LEU A 293 4.96 -14.29 -4.20
N MET A 294 6.27 -14.21 -4.04
CA MET A 294 7.25 -14.52 -5.08
C MET A 294 8.34 -15.44 -4.50
N ALA A 295 8.60 -16.56 -5.14
CA ALA A 295 9.61 -17.53 -4.67
C ALA A 295 10.01 -18.50 -5.78
N SER A 296 11.04 -19.35 -5.53
CA SER A 296 11.32 -20.50 -6.38
C SER A 296 10.18 -21.54 -6.33
N ALA A 297 9.59 -21.75 -5.13
CA ALA A 297 8.42 -22.61 -4.98
C ALA A 297 7.48 -22.10 -3.88
N ILE A 298 6.17 -22.22 -4.10
CA ILE A 298 5.13 -21.85 -3.13
C ILE A 298 4.27 -23.08 -2.84
N SER A 299 4.16 -23.44 -1.56
CA SER A 299 3.47 -24.64 -1.10
C SER A 299 2.64 -24.40 0.15
N GLY A 300 1.85 -25.41 0.57
CA GLY A 300 1.13 -25.44 1.83
C GLY A 300 -0.38 -25.56 1.68
N LYS A 301 -1.07 -25.64 2.85
CA LYS A 301 -2.53 -25.79 2.97
C LYS A 301 -3.17 -24.70 3.82
N GLY A 302 -2.45 -23.60 4.02
CA GLY A 302 -2.91 -22.46 4.81
C GLY A 302 -4.00 -21.64 4.14
N THR A 303 -4.16 -20.40 4.59
CA THR A 303 -5.23 -19.53 4.16
C THR A 303 -4.69 -18.16 3.74
N LEU A 304 -5.13 -17.67 2.59
CA LEU A 304 -4.85 -16.34 2.08
C LEU A 304 -6.18 -15.56 2.02
N LEU A 305 -6.27 -14.46 2.77
CA LEU A 305 -7.49 -13.66 2.86
C LEU A 305 -7.23 -12.21 2.42
N ALA A 306 -8.04 -11.76 1.48
CA ALA A 306 -8.14 -10.37 1.07
C ALA A 306 -9.62 -10.02 0.82
N GLN A 307 -10.47 -10.32 1.81
CA GLN A 307 -11.91 -10.08 1.77
C GLN A 307 -12.20 -8.61 2.03
N GLY A 308 -13.35 -8.11 1.57
CA GLY A 308 -13.87 -6.81 2.00
C GLY A 308 -14.44 -6.87 3.42
N GLY A 309 -14.49 -5.73 4.08
CA GLY A 309 -15.25 -5.54 5.31
C GLY A 309 -16.74 -5.44 5.05
N CYS A 310 -17.53 -5.60 6.07
CA CYS A 310 -18.97 -5.61 6.03
C CYS A 310 -19.58 -4.31 6.58
N ARG A 311 -20.83 -4.05 6.28
CA ARG A 311 -21.64 -3.16 7.08
C ARG A 311 -22.19 -3.94 8.26
N VAL A 312 -21.86 -3.53 9.48
CA VAL A 312 -22.36 -4.20 10.69
C VAL A 312 -23.84 -3.87 10.87
N SER A 313 -24.69 -4.85 11.16
CA SER A 313 -26.05 -4.66 11.61
C SER A 313 -26.23 -5.28 12.98
N GLU A 314 -26.71 -4.46 13.93
CA GLU A 314 -27.15 -4.81 15.30
C GLU A 314 -26.48 -6.05 15.92
N GLY A 315 -25.36 -5.84 16.61
CA GLY A 315 -24.80 -6.79 17.59
C GLY A 315 -24.16 -8.05 17.06
N THR A 316 -24.18 -8.33 15.76
CA THR A 316 -23.60 -9.53 15.18
C THR A 316 -22.45 -9.21 14.24
N ARG A 317 -21.24 -9.10 14.81
CA ARG A 317 -20.01 -8.97 14.01
C ARG A 317 -19.88 -10.20 13.08
N ARG A 318 -19.71 -9.93 11.78
CA ARG A 318 -19.30 -10.86 10.71
C ARG A 318 -20.17 -12.09 10.42
N GLN A 319 -21.20 -12.43 11.18
CA GLN A 319 -21.96 -13.62 10.89
C GLN A 319 -22.90 -13.45 9.68
N TYR A 320 -23.21 -12.21 9.32
CA TYR A 320 -24.06 -11.88 8.18
C TYR A 320 -23.54 -10.61 7.49
N CYS A 321 -22.53 -10.75 6.63
CA CYS A 321 -22.36 -9.80 5.54
C CYS A 321 -23.56 -10.00 4.62
N TYR A 322 -24.58 -9.17 4.74
CA TYR A 322 -25.71 -9.20 3.82
C TYR A 322 -25.21 -8.75 2.45
N THR A 323 -25.14 -9.71 1.54
CA THR A 323 -24.75 -9.55 0.15
C THR A 323 -25.68 -8.54 -0.54
N ASN A 324 -25.39 -7.27 -0.46
CA ASN A 324 -25.92 -6.17 -1.29
C ASN A 324 -25.93 -4.80 -0.60
N TYR A 325 -25.47 -4.62 0.63
CA TYR A 325 -25.62 -3.35 1.34
C TYR A 325 -24.33 -2.90 2.04
N GLY A 326 -23.47 -2.14 1.33
CA GLY A 326 -22.34 -1.46 1.95
C GLY A 326 -21.14 -2.35 2.25
N GLU A 327 -20.99 -3.48 1.56
CA GLU A 327 -19.81 -4.33 1.67
C GLU A 327 -18.66 -3.78 0.83
N GLY A 328 -17.46 -3.78 1.38
CA GLY A 328 -16.24 -3.57 0.62
C GLY A 328 -16.01 -4.74 -0.36
N SER A 329 -15.40 -4.44 -1.50
CA SER A 329 -15.05 -5.48 -2.47
C SER A 329 -13.88 -6.32 -1.98
N VAL A 330 -13.70 -7.47 -2.59
CA VAL A 330 -12.49 -8.28 -2.39
C VAL A 330 -11.26 -7.56 -2.93
N GLY A 331 -10.10 -7.89 -2.34
CA GLY A 331 -8.78 -7.45 -2.76
C GLY A 331 -8.19 -8.32 -3.87
N ARG A 332 -6.85 -8.42 -3.88
CA ARG A 332 -6.10 -9.17 -4.89
C ARG A 332 -5.08 -10.08 -4.26
N ILE A 333 -4.96 -11.30 -4.79
CA ILE A 333 -3.97 -12.28 -4.36
C ILE A 333 -3.23 -12.78 -5.60
N ARG A 334 -1.89 -12.81 -5.55
CA ARG A 334 -1.04 -13.28 -6.63
C ARG A 334 0.11 -14.12 -6.12
N LEU A 335 0.33 -15.26 -6.73
CA LEU A 335 1.45 -16.16 -6.50
C LEU A 335 2.32 -16.21 -7.76
N GLU A 336 3.62 -15.95 -7.61
CA GLU A 336 4.61 -16.03 -8.69
C GLU A 336 5.72 -16.98 -8.26
N ALA A 337 5.82 -18.14 -8.92
CA ALA A 337 6.87 -19.12 -8.64
C ALA A 337 7.06 -20.10 -9.80
N ASP A 338 8.26 -20.70 -9.87
CA ASP A 338 8.54 -21.80 -10.83
C ASP A 338 7.66 -23.01 -10.53
N SER A 339 7.35 -23.25 -9.25
CA SER A 339 6.46 -24.33 -8.81
C SER A 339 5.44 -23.84 -7.78
N ILE A 340 4.16 -24.01 -8.08
CA ILE A 340 3.06 -23.67 -7.16
C ILE A 340 2.26 -24.92 -6.85
N THR A 341 2.43 -25.44 -5.63
CA THR A 341 1.70 -26.59 -5.08
C THR A 341 0.80 -26.21 -3.90
N PHE A 342 0.59 -24.90 -3.70
CA PHE A 342 -0.34 -24.38 -2.71
C PHE A 342 -1.77 -24.84 -3.03
N ASN A 343 -2.38 -25.58 -2.10
CA ASN A 343 -3.73 -26.12 -2.21
C ASN A 343 -4.60 -25.76 -0.98
N GLY A 344 -4.24 -24.67 -0.30
CA GLY A 344 -4.99 -24.09 0.79
C GLY A 344 -6.16 -23.24 0.31
N LYS A 345 -6.79 -22.52 1.25
CA LYS A 345 -7.89 -21.60 0.98
C LYS A 345 -7.37 -20.25 0.48
N SER A 346 -7.99 -19.68 -0.55
CA SER A 346 -7.70 -18.34 -1.04
C SER A 346 -9.01 -17.58 -1.30
N GLU A 347 -9.17 -16.43 -0.68
CA GLU A 347 -10.35 -15.57 -0.84
C GLU A 347 -9.92 -14.09 -1.03
N PRO A 348 -10.02 -13.55 -2.26
CA PRO A 348 -10.46 -14.19 -3.52
C PRO A 348 -9.47 -15.24 -4.03
N THR A 349 -9.89 -15.96 -5.08
CA THR A 349 -8.98 -16.87 -5.80
C THR A 349 -7.75 -16.11 -6.30
N TYR A 350 -6.57 -16.69 -6.09
CA TYR A 350 -5.31 -16.08 -6.52
C TYR A 350 -5.09 -16.18 -8.04
N THR A 351 -4.38 -15.22 -8.60
CA THR A 351 -3.74 -15.30 -9.92
C THR A 351 -2.32 -15.84 -9.78
N ARG A 352 -1.76 -16.42 -10.84
CA ARG A 352 -0.41 -17.00 -10.80
C ARG A 352 0.39 -16.66 -12.06
N ASP A 353 1.72 -16.66 -11.91
CA ASP A 353 2.69 -16.50 -13.00
C ASP A 353 4.06 -17.06 -12.60
N MET A 354 4.99 -17.01 -13.53
CA MET A 354 6.42 -17.20 -13.25
C MET A 354 6.95 -16.00 -12.44
N PRO A 355 7.97 -16.20 -11.58
CA PRO A 355 8.52 -15.10 -10.82
C PRO A 355 9.23 -14.11 -11.75
N GLY A 356 8.84 -12.85 -11.66
CA GLY A 356 9.50 -11.74 -12.31
C GLY A 356 10.60 -11.11 -11.44
N ALA A 357 11.22 -10.03 -11.90
CA ALA A 357 12.10 -9.24 -11.05
C ALA A 357 11.31 -8.58 -9.92
N VAL A 358 11.89 -8.59 -8.72
CA VAL A 358 11.35 -7.80 -7.61
C VAL A 358 11.65 -6.34 -7.90
N SER A 359 10.62 -5.60 -8.31
CA SER A 359 10.74 -4.16 -8.51
C SER A 359 10.51 -3.46 -7.18
N VAL A 360 11.58 -3.10 -6.52
CA VAL A 360 11.56 -2.17 -5.40
C VAL A 360 11.75 -0.78 -5.99
N ALA A 361 10.68 -0.06 -6.15
CA ALA A 361 10.77 1.31 -6.64
C ALA A 361 11.41 2.19 -5.55
N ASN A 362 12.45 2.90 -5.93
CA ASN A 362 13.02 3.92 -5.05
C ASN A 362 12.06 5.12 -4.97
N PRO A 363 11.54 5.44 -3.77
CA PRO A 363 10.66 6.59 -3.62
C PRO A 363 11.41 7.89 -3.92
N PRO A 364 10.72 8.91 -4.42
CA PRO A 364 11.29 10.24 -4.42
C PRO A 364 11.59 10.65 -2.98
N SER A 365 12.77 11.19 -2.75
CA SER A 365 13.20 11.59 -1.41
C SER A 365 14.01 12.87 -1.41
N ILE A 366 13.95 13.57 -0.29
CA ILE A 366 14.79 14.73 0.04
C ILE A 366 15.36 14.54 1.45
N ARG A 367 16.59 14.94 1.67
CA ARG A 367 17.25 14.92 2.98
C ARG A 367 18.09 16.17 3.21
N ILE A 368 18.14 16.63 4.45
CA ILE A 368 19.16 17.56 4.92
C ILE A 368 20.39 16.71 5.25
N VAL A 369 21.50 16.95 4.60
CA VAL A 369 22.71 16.13 4.73
C VAL A 369 23.88 16.82 5.43
N ASP A 370 23.85 18.16 5.49
CA ASP A 370 24.94 18.94 6.11
C ASP A 370 24.38 20.28 6.58
N ILE A 371 24.78 20.71 7.75
CA ILE A 371 24.46 22.02 8.31
C ILE A 371 25.75 22.66 8.77
N ALA A 372 26.20 23.72 8.09
CA ALA A 372 27.42 24.45 8.41
C ALA A 372 28.69 23.57 8.47
N GLY A 373 28.76 22.53 7.64
CA GLY A 373 29.88 21.58 7.63
C GLY A 373 29.72 20.41 8.61
N ALA A 374 28.70 20.41 9.46
CA ALA A 374 28.37 19.28 10.32
C ALA A 374 27.46 18.30 9.56
N PRO A 375 27.87 17.02 9.38
CA PRO A 375 27.05 16.05 8.69
C PRO A 375 25.80 15.68 9.52
N VAL A 376 24.68 15.49 8.84
CA VAL A 376 23.43 14.99 9.45
C VAL A 376 23.47 13.47 9.41
N PRO A 377 23.21 12.76 10.53
CA PRO A 377 23.19 11.30 10.57
C PRO A 377 22.16 10.71 9.62
N ASP A 378 22.47 9.57 9.02
CA ASP A 378 21.53 8.83 8.15
C ASP A 378 20.35 8.26 8.93
N THR A 379 20.58 7.90 10.18
CA THR A 379 19.59 7.42 11.14
C THR A 379 19.47 8.41 12.29
N PRO A 380 18.58 9.43 12.16
CA PRO A 380 18.42 10.40 13.23
C PRO A 380 17.77 9.77 14.48
N THR A 381 18.17 10.27 15.66
CA THR A 381 17.67 9.78 16.94
C THR A 381 16.44 10.57 17.44
N GLY A 382 16.15 11.69 16.81
CA GLY A 382 15.09 12.62 17.23
C GLY A 382 15.49 13.54 18.38
N ASN A 383 16.72 13.38 18.91
CA ASN A 383 17.33 14.28 19.90
C ASN A 383 18.44 15.04 19.18
N ALA A 384 18.65 16.29 19.42
CA ALA A 384 19.72 17.17 18.94
C ALA A 384 20.77 16.48 18.01
N ASP A 385 20.30 15.96 16.86
CA ASP A 385 21.13 15.14 15.93
C ASP A 385 22.30 15.93 15.33
N VAL A 386 22.20 17.27 15.32
CA VAL A 386 23.26 18.17 14.94
C VAL A 386 23.41 19.24 16.01
N VAL A 387 24.60 19.34 16.60
CA VAL A 387 24.96 20.40 17.55
C VAL A 387 26.01 21.27 16.89
N LEU A 388 25.71 22.55 16.75
CA LEU A 388 26.62 23.53 16.18
C LEU A 388 27.33 24.30 17.31
N PRO A 389 28.61 24.67 17.14
CA PRO A 389 29.34 25.44 18.14
C PRO A 389 28.78 26.87 18.25
N GLU A 390 28.82 27.47 19.44
CA GLU A 390 28.39 28.85 19.69
C GLU A 390 29.12 29.90 18.85
N THR A 391 30.32 29.54 18.36
CA THR A 391 31.16 30.42 17.52
C THR A 391 30.77 30.42 16.06
N ILE A 392 29.68 29.74 15.67
CA ILE A 392 29.27 29.67 14.28
C ILE A 392 28.85 31.05 13.79
N THR A 393 29.29 31.38 12.59
CA THR A 393 28.96 32.65 11.94
C THR A 393 27.77 32.49 11.01
N ASN A 394 26.76 33.30 11.18
CA ASN A 394 25.64 33.40 10.24
C ASN A 394 26.01 34.26 9.01
N PRO A 395 25.39 34.00 7.82
CA PRO A 395 24.46 32.91 7.53
C PRO A 395 25.18 31.57 7.39
N VAL A 396 24.53 30.50 7.82
CA VAL A 396 25.06 29.12 7.68
C VAL A 396 24.58 28.47 6.40
N LEU A 397 25.43 27.64 5.80
CA LEU A 397 25.09 26.85 4.62
C LEU A 397 24.42 25.53 5.04
N VAL A 398 23.23 25.26 4.49
CA VAL A 398 22.52 23.99 4.63
C VAL A 398 22.50 23.28 3.28
N LYS A 399 22.91 22.00 3.26
CA LYS A 399 22.94 21.17 2.04
C LYS A 399 21.88 20.10 2.06
N PHE A 400 21.34 19.82 0.89
CA PHE A 400 20.30 18.83 0.64
C PHE A 400 20.77 17.80 -0.37
N ALA A 401 20.37 16.56 -0.19
CA ALA A 401 20.42 15.52 -1.20
C ALA A 401 19.00 15.12 -1.60
N THR A 402 18.79 14.83 -2.87
CA THR A 402 17.51 14.37 -3.40
C THR A 402 17.71 13.11 -4.23
N SER A 403 16.72 12.22 -4.23
CA SER A 403 16.68 11.03 -5.07
C SER A 403 15.32 10.96 -5.76
N ASN A 404 15.29 10.65 -7.04
CA ASN A 404 14.11 10.59 -7.90
C ASN A 404 13.26 11.88 -7.87
N VAL A 405 13.93 13.03 -7.74
CA VAL A 405 13.34 14.36 -7.80
C VAL A 405 13.80 15.03 -9.09
N PRO A 406 12.89 15.58 -9.93
CA PRO A 406 13.27 16.27 -11.14
C PRO A 406 14.26 17.43 -10.86
N THR A 407 15.30 17.54 -11.68
CA THR A 407 16.19 18.69 -11.67
C THR A 407 15.44 19.95 -12.11
N GLY A 408 15.85 21.10 -11.60
CA GLY A 408 15.15 22.36 -11.84
C GLY A 408 14.15 22.76 -10.77
N ASN A 409 13.67 21.81 -9.93
CA ASN A 409 12.93 22.15 -8.72
C ASN A 409 13.84 22.85 -7.70
N THR A 410 13.23 23.61 -6.81
CA THR A 410 13.92 24.26 -5.70
C THR A 410 13.61 23.58 -4.37
N VAL A 411 14.46 23.79 -3.39
CA VAL A 411 14.21 23.36 -2.01
C VAL A 411 13.92 24.56 -1.15
N LYS A 412 12.75 24.58 -0.53
CA LYS A 412 12.41 25.55 0.51
C LYS A 412 12.87 25.01 1.86
N LEU A 413 13.77 25.72 2.52
CA LEU A 413 14.17 25.44 3.88
C LEU A 413 13.31 26.30 4.82
N ARG A 414 12.64 25.67 5.75
CA ARG A 414 11.91 26.30 6.85
C ARG A 414 12.63 26.02 8.16
N VAL A 415 13.03 27.06 8.84
CA VAL A 415 13.64 27.00 10.19
C VAL A 415 12.59 27.44 11.20
N VAL A 416 12.26 26.56 12.13
CA VAL A 416 11.30 26.83 13.21
C VAL A 416 12.07 26.86 14.52
N PRO A 417 12.44 28.04 15.04
CA PRO A 417 13.13 28.14 16.31
C PRO A 417 12.19 27.87 17.48
N ALA A 418 12.74 27.43 18.59
CA ALA A 418 11.98 27.27 19.84
C ALA A 418 11.36 28.60 20.34
N ARG A 419 11.95 29.74 19.94
CA ARG A 419 11.46 31.09 20.26
C ARG A 419 11.64 31.98 19.05
N GLY A 420 10.61 32.73 18.69
CA GLY A 420 10.60 33.64 17.55
C GLY A 420 9.84 33.10 16.33
N PRO A 421 9.73 33.90 15.28
CA PRO A 421 9.04 33.52 14.05
C PRO A 421 9.85 32.49 13.24
N ALA A 422 9.15 31.64 12.49
CA ALA A 422 9.80 30.77 11.53
C ALA A 422 10.38 31.58 10.37
N VAL A 423 11.54 31.14 9.85
CA VAL A 423 12.21 31.72 8.71
C VAL A 423 12.13 30.74 7.54
N GLU A 424 11.80 31.21 6.34
CA GLU A 424 11.77 30.44 5.11
C GLU A 424 12.72 31.03 4.08
N VAL A 425 13.56 30.18 3.48
CA VAL A 425 14.50 30.54 2.42
C VAL A 425 14.40 29.52 1.30
N LEU A 426 14.63 29.96 0.06
CA LEU A 426 14.55 29.13 -1.13
C LEU A 426 15.94 28.90 -1.70
N SER A 427 16.27 27.65 -2.02
CA SER A 427 17.53 27.29 -2.66
C SER A 427 17.53 27.68 -4.14
N PRO A 428 18.70 27.77 -4.80
CA PRO A 428 18.80 27.58 -6.22
C PRO A 428 18.17 26.26 -6.68
N ALA A 429 17.99 26.11 -7.98
CA ALA A 429 17.47 24.86 -8.55
C ALA A 429 18.36 23.65 -8.19
N ILE A 430 17.71 22.50 -7.94
CA ILE A 430 18.39 21.22 -7.73
C ILE A 430 19.25 20.91 -8.94
N SER A 431 20.52 20.61 -8.70
CA SER A 431 21.54 20.26 -9.69
C SER A 431 21.91 18.78 -9.59
N GLY A 432 22.51 18.24 -10.66
CA GLY A 432 22.87 16.81 -10.77
C GLY A 432 21.93 16.05 -11.71
N SER A 433 21.45 14.89 -11.32
CA SER A 433 20.45 14.11 -12.07
C SER A 433 19.17 13.93 -11.25
N ALA A 434 18.09 13.50 -11.90
CA ALA A 434 16.85 13.18 -11.17
C ALA A 434 17.06 12.07 -10.13
N GLN A 435 17.91 11.09 -10.43
CA GLN A 435 18.24 9.97 -9.53
C GLN A 435 19.11 10.39 -8.34
N SER A 436 19.95 11.42 -8.54
CA SER A 436 20.85 11.93 -7.51
C SER A 436 21.08 13.43 -7.71
N GLY A 437 20.32 14.22 -6.99
CA GLY A 437 20.38 15.67 -7.03
C GLY A 437 20.91 16.27 -5.74
N THR A 438 21.41 17.50 -5.84
CA THR A 438 21.88 18.28 -4.69
C THR A 438 21.38 19.71 -4.78
N ALA A 439 21.14 20.33 -3.63
CA ALA A 439 20.87 21.75 -3.51
C ALA A 439 21.49 22.28 -2.21
N SER A 440 21.65 23.60 -2.12
CA SER A 440 22.10 24.23 -0.89
C SER A 440 21.50 25.63 -0.76
N VAL A 441 21.38 26.10 0.48
CA VAL A 441 20.90 27.44 0.77
C VAL A 441 21.59 28.00 2.02
N SER A 442 21.87 29.28 2.03
CA SER A 442 22.36 29.99 3.21
C SER A 442 21.17 30.57 4.00
N VAL A 443 21.20 30.40 5.30
CA VAL A 443 20.13 30.85 6.20
C VAL A 443 20.69 31.39 7.50
N GLU A 444 20.02 32.40 8.06
CA GLU A 444 20.27 32.88 9.43
C GLU A 444 19.65 31.87 10.43
N LEU A 445 20.50 31.18 11.20
CA LEU A 445 20.03 30.33 12.27
C LEU A 445 19.97 31.11 13.58
N PRO A 446 18.80 31.18 14.24
CA PRO A 446 18.71 31.78 15.57
C PRO A 446 19.44 30.92 16.61
N GLN A 447 19.91 31.57 17.68
CA GLN A 447 20.50 30.83 18.79
C GLN A 447 19.46 29.95 19.50
N GLY A 448 19.88 28.76 19.92
CA GLY A 448 19.05 27.80 20.61
C GLY A 448 18.43 26.71 19.69
N PRO A 449 17.58 25.87 20.26
CA PRO A 449 17.00 24.75 19.51
C PRO A 449 16.11 25.21 18.37
N SER A 450 16.27 24.59 17.22
CA SER A 450 15.48 24.85 16.01
C SER A 450 15.15 23.54 15.30
N VAL A 451 13.94 23.45 14.73
CA VAL A 451 13.55 22.38 13.80
C VAL A 451 13.74 22.87 12.38
N LEU A 452 14.44 22.11 11.57
CA LEU A 452 14.64 22.39 10.14
C LEU A 452 13.77 21.46 9.31
N GLN A 453 13.06 22.04 8.35
CA GLN A 453 12.26 21.29 7.37
C GLN A 453 12.71 21.68 5.96
N ALA A 454 13.04 20.67 5.14
CA ALA A 454 13.31 20.85 3.72
C ALA A 454 12.08 20.40 2.93
N ILE A 455 11.59 21.24 2.03
CA ILE A 455 10.38 21.02 1.24
C ILE A 455 10.72 21.24 -0.23
N THR A 456 10.42 20.24 -1.08
CA THR A 456 10.43 20.43 -2.53
C THR A 456 9.08 20.05 -3.11
N SER A 457 8.59 20.83 -4.08
CA SER A 457 7.25 20.66 -4.62
C SER A 457 7.30 20.19 -6.06
N TYR A 458 6.44 19.23 -6.38
CA TYR A 458 6.18 18.79 -7.75
C TYR A 458 4.95 19.50 -8.28
N THR A 459 5.09 20.18 -9.40
CA THR A 459 3.94 20.64 -10.18
C THR A 459 3.29 19.44 -10.86
N VAL A 460 2.00 19.21 -10.63
CA VAL A 460 1.25 18.13 -11.25
C VAL A 460 0.58 18.57 -12.53
N THR A 461 0.55 17.71 -13.54
CA THR A 461 -0.26 17.92 -14.74
C THR A 461 -1.75 17.74 -14.41
N VAL A 462 -2.64 18.23 -15.30
CA VAL A 462 -4.09 18.06 -15.10
C VAL A 462 -4.50 16.59 -14.95
N ALA A 463 -3.89 15.70 -15.73
CA ALA A 463 -4.18 14.25 -15.63
C ALA A 463 -3.70 13.67 -14.30
N GLN A 464 -2.53 14.06 -13.82
CA GLN A 464 -2.00 13.67 -12.52
C GLN A 464 -2.86 14.22 -11.37
N ALA A 465 -3.25 15.49 -11.44
CA ALA A 465 -4.14 16.10 -10.45
C ALA A 465 -5.47 15.36 -10.35
N GLN A 466 -6.06 14.99 -11.49
CA GLN A 466 -7.29 14.21 -11.55
C GLN A 466 -7.11 12.79 -11.00
N SER A 467 -5.99 12.14 -11.27
CA SER A 467 -5.65 10.84 -10.69
C SER A 467 -5.47 10.92 -9.17
N LEU A 468 -4.80 11.97 -8.68
CA LEU A 468 -4.52 12.17 -7.26
C LEU A 468 -5.74 12.65 -6.46
N SER A 469 -6.72 13.29 -7.08
CA SER A 469 -7.92 13.79 -6.37
C SER A 469 -8.66 12.69 -5.61
N ARG A 470 -8.62 11.46 -6.11
CA ARG A 470 -9.22 10.28 -5.46
C ARG A 470 -8.60 9.93 -4.10
N PHE A 471 -7.40 10.45 -3.84
CA PHE A 471 -6.68 10.28 -2.57
C PHE A 471 -6.82 11.51 -1.65
N ALA A 472 -7.55 12.52 -2.10
CA ALA A 472 -7.73 13.80 -1.45
C ALA A 472 -9.23 14.19 -1.37
N GLU A 473 -10.10 13.25 -0.96
CA GLU A 473 -11.55 13.43 -0.82
C GLU A 473 -12.24 13.98 -2.09
N ASN A 474 -11.69 13.68 -3.26
CA ASN A 474 -12.08 14.21 -4.57
C ASN A 474 -11.90 15.74 -4.72
N GLU A 475 -11.11 16.38 -3.87
CA GLU A 475 -10.70 17.75 -4.07
C GLU A 475 -9.67 17.87 -5.21
N GLN A 476 -9.66 19.01 -5.86
CA GLN A 476 -8.67 19.31 -6.90
C GLN A 476 -7.28 19.42 -6.28
N VAL A 477 -6.34 18.63 -6.81
CA VAL A 477 -4.93 18.66 -6.37
C VAL A 477 -4.19 19.77 -7.11
N GLU A 478 -3.41 20.56 -6.36
CA GLU A 478 -2.56 21.63 -6.88
C GLU A 478 -1.13 21.13 -7.12
N ARG A 479 -0.57 20.41 -6.13
CA ARG A 479 0.81 19.92 -6.16
C ARG A 479 1.03 18.75 -5.21
N VAL A 480 2.22 18.17 -5.29
CA VAL A 480 2.74 17.21 -4.31
C VAL A 480 3.99 17.81 -3.67
N ASP A 481 4.01 17.88 -2.36
CA ASP A 481 5.16 18.32 -1.57
C ASP A 481 5.92 17.09 -1.03
N LEU A 482 7.25 17.08 -1.16
CA LEU A 482 8.13 16.20 -0.38
C LEU A 482 8.68 17.00 0.79
N VAL A 483 8.49 16.51 1.99
CA VAL A 483 8.87 17.17 3.24
C VAL A 483 9.84 16.30 4.01
N ALA A 484 11.03 16.79 4.30
CA ALA A 484 11.98 16.17 5.22
C ALA A 484 12.14 17.04 6.45
N THR A 485 11.92 16.49 7.63
CA THR A 485 12.15 17.18 8.90
C THR A 485 13.40 16.62 9.54
N LEU A 486 14.31 17.50 9.96
CA LEU A 486 15.51 17.11 10.70
C LEU A 486 15.13 16.36 11.97
N GLY A 487 15.76 15.22 12.24
CA GLY A 487 15.43 14.37 13.38
C GLY A 487 14.33 13.34 13.09
N GLN A 488 13.71 13.35 11.91
CA GLN A 488 12.80 12.30 11.46
C GLN A 488 13.44 11.52 10.31
N GLY A 489 13.34 10.19 10.36
CA GLY A 489 13.89 9.34 9.31
C GLY A 489 13.09 9.45 8.00
N GLY A 490 13.76 9.86 6.93
CA GLY A 490 13.17 9.91 5.60
C GLY A 490 12.39 11.19 5.29
N SER A 491 11.82 11.24 4.08
CA SER A 491 10.93 12.30 3.63
C SER A 491 9.50 11.78 3.48
N VAL A 492 8.52 12.67 3.69
CA VAL A 492 7.09 12.39 3.55
C VAL A 492 6.61 13.05 2.27
N ALA A 493 5.79 12.35 1.48
CA ALA A 493 5.09 12.95 0.36
C ALA A 493 3.67 13.34 0.78
N GLU A 494 3.24 14.53 0.44
CA GLU A 494 1.92 15.07 0.74
C GLU A 494 1.25 15.61 -0.52
N ILE A 495 0.04 15.17 -0.79
CA ILE A 495 -0.84 15.78 -1.78
C ILE A 495 -1.37 17.06 -1.18
N VAL A 496 -1.24 18.17 -1.89
CA VAL A 496 -1.77 19.48 -1.48
C VAL A 496 -2.90 19.88 -2.44
N THR A 497 -4.08 20.11 -1.88
CA THR A 497 -5.26 20.53 -2.66
C THR A 497 -5.30 22.05 -2.85
N VAL A 498 -6.13 22.50 -3.78
CA VAL A 498 -6.36 23.94 -4.04
C VAL A 498 -6.91 24.64 -2.79
N SER A 499 -7.64 23.95 -1.91
CA SER A 499 -8.09 24.47 -0.62
C SER A 499 -6.99 24.55 0.44
N GLY A 500 -5.80 24.00 0.16
CA GLY A 500 -4.65 23.96 1.07
C GLY A 500 -4.66 22.78 2.03
N LYS A 501 -5.62 21.84 1.93
CA LYS A 501 -5.59 20.61 2.70
C LYS A 501 -4.43 19.72 2.26
N ARG A 502 -3.90 18.94 3.20
CA ARG A 502 -2.76 18.05 3.01
C ARG A 502 -3.14 16.62 3.32
N TYR A 503 -2.79 15.71 2.41
CA TYR A 503 -3.05 14.28 2.54
C TYR A 503 -1.75 13.51 2.31
N PRO A 504 -1.42 12.52 3.16
CA PRO A 504 -0.22 11.72 2.95
C PRO A 504 -0.32 10.93 1.63
N ALA A 505 0.76 10.93 0.85
CA ALA A 505 0.86 10.16 -0.38
C ALA A 505 1.88 9.04 -0.21
N SER A 506 1.42 7.79 -0.32
CA SER A 506 2.33 6.65 -0.37
C SER A 506 3.06 6.58 -1.71
N LEU A 507 4.17 5.83 -1.75
CA LEU A 507 4.88 5.57 -3.00
C LEU A 507 3.96 5.00 -4.08
N ALA A 508 3.09 4.05 -3.72
CA ALA A 508 2.13 3.47 -4.66
C ALA A 508 1.16 4.50 -5.24
N VAL A 509 0.76 5.50 -4.45
CA VAL A 509 -0.07 6.63 -4.92
C VAL A 509 0.68 7.47 -5.93
N LEU A 510 1.94 7.79 -5.65
CA LEU A 510 2.80 8.56 -6.56
C LEU A 510 3.07 7.80 -7.86
N GLN A 511 3.27 6.49 -7.81
CA GLN A 511 3.42 5.62 -8.98
C GLN A 511 2.15 5.56 -9.83
N LEU A 512 0.97 5.43 -9.21
CA LEU A 512 -0.32 5.46 -9.92
C LEU A 512 -0.56 6.80 -10.62
N ALA A 513 -0.01 7.88 -10.08
CA ALA A 513 -0.08 9.20 -10.68
C ALA A 513 1.04 9.47 -11.71
N GLY A 514 1.99 8.52 -11.90
CA GLY A 514 3.14 8.69 -12.78
C GLY A 514 4.16 9.73 -12.26
N LEU A 515 4.23 9.91 -10.94
CA LEU A 515 5.17 10.83 -10.27
C LEU A 515 6.39 10.11 -9.67
N ALA A 516 6.40 8.79 -9.64
CA ALA A 516 7.52 7.95 -9.22
C ALA A 516 7.68 6.79 -10.20
N GLY A 517 8.91 6.48 -10.55
CA GLY A 517 9.28 5.41 -11.47
C GLY A 517 9.98 4.25 -10.78
#